data_3c09c9a20c82adfdc21221c4384daf26
#
_entry.id   3c09c9a20c82adfdc21221c4384daf26
#
_cell.length_a   1.000
_cell.length_b   1.000
_cell.length_c   1.000
_cell.angle_alpha   90.00
_cell.angle_beta   90.00
_cell.angle_gamma   90.00
#
_symmetry.space_group_name_H-M   'P 1'
#
loop_
_entity.id
_entity.type
_entity.pdbx_description
1 polymer ?
#
loop_
_entity_poly.entity_id
_entity_poly.type
_entity_poly.pdbx_seq_one_letter_code
_entity_poly.pdbx_strand_id
1 'polypeptide(L)' 'MDTSGYRIRPSKHFILTWMRKWGYDQHELQRALENAYKIEKVGKHKYEAYFRAKGKSRKLIFIKDEEYQDIFIITGAEGI' A
#
# COMPACT_ATOMS: atom_id res chain seq x y z
N MET A 1 -3.49 8.98 -3.53
CA MET A 1 -2.89 8.53 -4.81
C MET A 1 -3.99 7.96 -5.70
N ASP A 2 -3.96 8.30 -6.97
CA ASP A 2 -4.94 7.75 -7.92
C ASP A 2 -4.54 6.32 -8.31
N THR A 3 -5.43 5.35 -8.09
CA THR A 3 -5.18 3.95 -8.41
C THR A 3 -5.97 3.49 -9.65
N SER A 4 -6.64 4.42 -10.34
CA SER A 4 -7.46 4.08 -11.51
C SER A 4 -6.64 3.37 -12.59
N GLY A 5 -7.13 2.22 -13.04
CA GLY A 5 -6.46 1.42 -14.05
C GLY A 5 -5.31 0.58 -13.53
N TYR A 6 -4.94 0.70 -12.25
CA TYR A 6 -3.86 -0.11 -11.68
C TYR A 6 -4.38 -1.39 -11.05
N ARG A 7 -3.67 -2.48 -11.29
CA ARG A 7 -3.88 -3.74 -10.59
C ARG A 7 -3.10 -3.68 -9.28
N ILE A 8 -3.77 -3.93 -8.17
CA ILE A 8 -3.14 -3.93 -6.85
C ILE A 8 -2.93 -5.37 -6.42
N ARG A 9 -1.69 -5.77 -6.24
CA ARG A 9 -1.31 -7.14 -5.87
C ARG A 9 -0.55 -7.15 -4.54
N PRO A 10 -1.11 -7.70 -3.47
CA PRO A 10 -0.36 -7.86 -2.22
C PRO A 10 0.59 -9.06 -2.34
N SER A 11 1.79 -8.92 -1.78
CA SER A 11 2.73 -10.04 -1.68
C SER A 11 2.22 -11.08 -0.69
N LYS A 12 2.71 -12.30 -0.80
CA LYS A 12 2.37 -13.35 0.16
C LYS A 12 2.76 -12.96 1.58
N HIS A 13 3.93 -12.36 1.74
CA HIS A 13 4.39 -11.84 3.03
C HIS A 13 3.39 -10.84 3.61
N PHE A 14 2.98 -9.86 2.80
CA PHE A 14 2.05 -8.84 3.25
C PHE A 14 0.68 -9.44 3.61
N ILE A 15 0.18 -10.37 2.81
CA ILE A 15 -1.09 -11.05 3.08
C ILE A 15 -1.05 -11.76 4.45
N LEU A 16 0.02 -12.49 4.71
CA LEU A 16 0.14 -13.30 5.93
C LEU A 16 0.48 -12.50 7.17
N THR A 17 0.95 -11.28 7.02
CA THR A 17 1.32 -10.41 8.13
C THR A 17 0.35 -9.24 8.29
N TRP A 18 0.63 -8.13 7.63
CA TRP A 18 -0.09 -6.88 7.87
C TRP A 18 -1.53 -6.89 7.40
N MET A 19 -1.78 -7.47 6.22
CA MET A 19 -3.14 -7.54 5.70
C MET A 19 -4.05 -8.34 6.64
N ARG A 20 -3.53 -9.47 7.15
CA ARG A 20 -4.22 -10.30 8.12
C ARG A 20 -4.42 -9.58 9.45
N LYS A 21 -3.36 -8.94 9.96
CA LYS A 21 -3.40 -8.20 11.22
C LYS A 21 -4.42 -7.07 11.18
N TRP A 22 -4.45 -6.35 10.06
CA TRP A 22 -5.36 -5.21 9.91
C TRP A 22 -6.77 -5.63 9.51
N GLY A 23 -6.98 -6.87 9.10
CA GLY A 23 -8.27 -7.34 8.62
C GLY A 23 -8.66 -6.71 7.29
N TYR A 24 -7.69 -6.42 6.44
CA TYR A 24 -7.93 -5.77 5.16
C TYR A 24 -8.26 -6.76 4.06
N ASP A 25 -9.18 -6.35 3.19
CA ASP A 25 -9.41 -7.01 1.92
C ASP A 25 -8.82 -6.15 0.79
N GLN A 26 -9.04 -6.57 -0.45
CA GLN A 26 -8.53 -5.87 -1.62
C GLN A 26 -9.04 -4.43 -1.71
N HIS A 27 -10.31 -4.23 -1.39
CA HIS A 27 -10.93 -2.91 -1.42
C HIS A 27 -10.32 -1.98 -0.37
N GLU A 28 -10.02 -2.49 0.82
CA GLU A 28 -9.39 -1.70 1.88
C GLU A 28 -7.98 -1.27 1.50
N LEU A 29 -7.24 -2.11 0.79
CA LEU A 29 -5.91 -1.75 0.29
C LEU A 29 -5.99 -0.62 -0.72
N GLN A 30 -6.94 -0.69 -1.64
CA GLN A 30 -7.15 0.37 -2.62
C GLN A 30 -7.49 1.68 -1.92
N ARG A 31 -8.38 1.64 -0.94
CA ARG A 31 -8.76 2.83 -0.19
C ARG A 31 -7.60 3.43 0.58
N ALA A 32 -6.75 2.59 1.18
CA ALA A 32 -5.57 3.06 1.89
C ALA A 32 -4.63 3.84 0.97
N LEU A 33 -4.40 3.33 -0.23
CA LEU A 33 -3.57 4.02 -1.22
C LEU A 33 -4.21 5.33 -1.67
N GLU A 34 -5.52 5.32 -1.91
CA GLU A 34 -6.25 6.51 -2.37
C GLU A 34 -6.31 7.60 -1.31
N ASN A 35 -6.40 7.22 -0.04
CA ASN A 35 -6.51 8.14 1.08
C ASN A 35 -5.18 8.44 1.77
N ALA A 36 -4.07 8.02 1.19
CA ALA A 36 -2.75 8.30 1.76
C ALA A 36 -2.53 9.81 1.87
N TYR A 37 -2.08 10.26 3.04
CA TYR A 37 -1.79 11.67 3.26
C TYR A 37 -0.39 12.04 2.78
N LYS A 38 0.45 11.05 2.51
CA LYS A 38 1.81 11.25 2.03
C LYS A 38 2.24 10.07 1.18
N ILE A 39 2.81 10.37 0.03
CA ILE A 39 3.45 9.38 -0.85
C ILE A 39 4.90 9.79 -1.00
N GLU A 40 5.81 8.88 -0.71
CA GLU A 40 7.24 9.14 -0.79
C GLU A 40 7.90 8.15 -1.74
N LYS A 41 8.67 8.64 -2.69
CA LYS A 41 9.44 7.79 -3.60
C LYS A 41 10.77 7.47 -2.93
N VAL A 42 11.04 6.19 -2.68
CA VAL A 42 12.22 5.74 -1.96
C VAL A 42 13.17 4.92 -2.83
N GLY A 43 12.85 4.74 -4.09
CA GLY A 43 13.67 4.03 -5.06
C GLY A 43 13.18 4.32 -6.46
N LYS A 44 13.76 3.66 -7.48
CA LYS A 44 13.41 3.91 -8.88
C LYS A 44 11.91 3.69 -9.14
N HIS A 45 11.35 2.59 -8.62
CA HIS A 45 9.94 2.26 -8.75
C HIS A 45 9.31 1.94 -7.40
N LYS A 46 10.02 2.22 -6.32
CA LYS A 46 9.60 1.87 -4.97
C LYS A 46 9.09 3.10 -4.23
N TYR A 47 7.94 2.92 -3.58
CA TYR A 47 7.23 4.01 -2.90
C TYR A 47 6.76 3.58 -1.53
N GLU A 48 6.53 4.56 -0.67
CA GLU A 48 5.87 4.39 0.61
C GLU A 48 4.65 5.29 0.66
N ALA A 49 3.50 4.71 0.97
CA ALA A 49 2.25 5.45 1.15
C ALA A 49 1.89 5.43 2.63
N TYR A 50 1.68 6.62 3.20
CA TYR A 50 1.34 6.79 4.61
C TYR A 50 -0.14 7.12 4.73
N PHE A 51 -0.83 6.43 5.63
CA PHE A 51 -2.25 6.66 5.86
C PHE A 51 -2.60 6.46 7.33
N ARG A 52 -3.77 6.95 7.75
CA ARG A 52 -4.22 6.82 9.13
C ARG A 52 -5.35 5.82 9.22
N ALA A 53 -5.30 4.99 10.26
CA ALA A 53 -6.34 4.04 10.54
C ALA A 53 -6.41 3.82 12.06
N LYS A 54 -7.62 3.95 12.62
CA LYS A 54 -7.86 3.76 14.05
C LYS A 54 -6.93 4.60 14.94
N GLY A 55 -6.67 5.84 14.54
CA GLY A 55 -5.82 6.75 15.30
C GLY A 55 -4.33 6.49 15.19
N LYS A 56 -3.93 5.54 14.38
CA LYS A 56 -2.52 5.19 14.17
C LYS A 56 -2.08 5.51 12.75
N SER A 57 -0.81 5.83 12.60
CA SER A 57 -0.21 5.96 11.28
C SER A 57 0.27 4.59 10.81
N ARG A 58 -0.05 4.26 9.58
CA ARG A 58 0.36 3.04 8.90
C ARG A 58 1.01 3.39 7.59
N LYS A 59 1.84 2.48 7.06
CA LYS A 59 2.37 2.66 5.72
C LYS A 59 2.34 1.37 4.92
N LEU A 60 2.24 1.55 3.60
CA LEU A 60 2.40 0.48 2.62
C LEU A 60 3.67 0.75 1.85
N ILE A 61 4.50 -0.28 1.67
CA ILE A 61 5.69 -0.21 0.85
C ILE A 61 5.40 -1.00 -0.41
N PHE A 62 5.52 -0.36 -1.57
CA PHE A 62 5.09 -0.98 -2.82
C PHE A 62 5.98 -0.59 -4.00
N ILE A 63 5.94 -1.43 -5.03
CA ILE A 63 6.55 -1.17 -6.33
C ILE A 63 5.42 -0.75 -7.27
N LYS A 64 5.60 0.37 -7.96
CA LYS A 64 4.63 0.86 -8.93
C LYS A 64 5.24 0.77 -10.33
N ASP A 65 4.59 0.03 -11.21
CA ASP A 65 4.98 -0.13 -12.59
C ASP A 65 3.95 0.56 -13.48
N GLU A 66 4.34 1.70 -14.05
CA GLU A 66 3.42 2.50 -14.86
C GLU A 66 3.15 1.86 -16.24
N GLU A 67 4.13 1.13 -16.77
CA GLU A 67 3.99 0.48 -18.05
C GLU A 67 2.92 -0.61 -18.01
N TYR A 68 2.97 -1.46 -16.99
CA TYR A 68 2.01 -2.55 -16.81
C TYR A 68 0.84 -2.17 -15.91
N GLN A 69 0.83 -0.95 -15.43
CA GLN A 69 -0.19 -0.44 -14.50
C GLN A 69 -0.42 -1.39 -13.33
N ASP A 70 0.66 -1.70 -12.65
CA ASP A 70 0.68 -2.66 -11.55
C ASP A 70 1.26 -2.03 -10.29
N ILE A 71 0.63 -2.31 -9.16
CA ILE A 71 1.10 -1.92 -7.82
C ILE A 71 1.28 -3.21 -7.03
N PHE A 72 2.53 -3.51 -6.69
CA PHE A 72 2.86 -4.70 -5.92
C PHE A 72 3.22 -4.29 -4.49
N ILE A 73 2.37 -4.64 -3.53
CA ILE A 73 2.57 -4.27 -2.13
C ILE A 73 3.51 -5.29 -1.48
N ILE A 74 4.71 -4.83 -1.14
CA ILE A 74 5.77 -5.67 -0.57
C ILE A 74 5.48 -5.98 0.89
N THR A 75 5.23 -4.93 1.68
CA THR A 75 5.04 -5.06 3.12
C THR A 75 4.35 -3.80 3.65
N GLY A 76 4.13 -3.78 4.96
CA GLY A 76 3.55 -2.63 5.64
C GLY A 76 4.25 -2.38 6.97
N ALA A 77 3.81 -1.34 7.66
CA ALA A 77 4.27 -1.02 9.01
C ALA A 77 3.23 -0.15 9.70
N GLU A 78 3.31 -0.06 11.01
CA GLU A 78 2.46 0.85 11.78
C GLU A 78 3.23 1.47 12.96
N GLY A 79 2.66 2.53 13.53
CA GLY A 79 3.29 3.24 14.65
C GLY A 79 4.40 4.19 14.23
N ILE A 80 4.35 4.68 13.02
CA ILE A 80 5.35 5.57 12.43
C ILE A 80 4.88 7.01 12.39
#